data_b303e23642f6f12383f93e8713f3d78c
#
_entry.id   b303e23642f6f12383f93e8713f3d78c
#
_cell.length_a   1.000
_cell.length_b   1.000
_cell.length_c   1.000
_cell.angle_alpha   90.00
_cell.angle_beta   90.00
_cell.angle_gamma   90.00
#
_symmetry.space_group_name_H-M   'P 1'
#
loop_
_entity.id
_entity.type
_entity.pdbx_description
1 polymer ?
#
loop_
_entity_poly.entity_id
_entity_poly.type
_entity_poly.pdbx_seq_one_letter_code
_entity_poly.pdbx_strand_id
1 'polypeptide(L)'
;MKYYSTNKQAPVASLEEAVVKGLAGDKGLYMPEYIDSLDEEVIANMKNQSFHEIACTVAQMFFGEDIEPKVLDGIVKDTLSFETPVVPVKDNIYSLELFHGPTLAFKDVGGRFMARLLGYFIKKEGLKQVNVLVATSGDTGSAVANGFLGVPGIHVYVLYPKGKVSPIQECQFTTLGQNITALEIDGTFDDCQALVKSAFMDEELNRHMKLTSANSINVARFLPQSFYYFNAYAQLDKLGKADELVVCVPSGNFGNITAGLFAYWMGLPIKRFVAANNRNDVFLEYLNTGTYTPRPSVATLANAMDVGDASNFARIIDLFGAFNDPHKEICALISGHRYTDVEIASTMRAVYKETGYILDPHGACGYQGLLDSDLSETETGLFLETAHPAKFKGTVDKILEADIEIPAKLKAFMEGTKQSIELAKDFEGFKSFLMSR
;
A
#
# COMPACT_ATOMS: atom_id res chain seq x y z
N MET A 1 20.35 11.12 0.33
CA MET A 1 19.07 11.44 1.04
C MET A 1 19.15 11.01 2.50
N LYS A 2 18.77 11.85 3.44
CA LYS A 2 18.67 11.50 4.86
C LYS A 2 17.22 11.32 5.26
N TYR A 3 16.99 10.55 6.33
CA TYR A 3 15.65 10.21 6.81
C TYR A 3 15.55 10.53 8.31
N TYR A 4 14.57 11.31 8.71
CA TYR A 4 14.26 11.57 10.11
C TYR A 4 13.02 10.80 10.57
N SER A 5 12.82 10.69 11.87
CA SER A 5 11.63 10.07 12.47
C SER A 5 10.51 11.09 12.62
N THR A 6 9.26 10.68 12.35
CA THR A 6 8.06 11.51 12.63
C THR A 6 7.96 11.91 14.12
N ASN A 7 8.53 11.11 15.04
CA ASN A 7 8.59 11.45 16.47
C ASN A 7 9.76 12.37 16.82
N LYS A 8 10.71 12.62 15.89
CA LYS A 8 11.82 13.58 15.98
C LYS A 8 12.77 13.39 17.18
N GLN A 9 12.80 12.18 17.79
CA GLN A 9 13.68 11.84 18.92
C GLN A 9 14.78 10.85 18.54
N ALA A 10 14.61 10.10 17.43
CA ALA A 10 15.64 9.21 16.91
C ALA A 10 16.68 9.99 16.10
N PRO A 11 17.93 9.51 16.05
CA PRO A 11 18.93 10.05 15.13
C PRO A 11 18.46 9.98 13.67
N VAL A 12 18.93 10.92 12.86
CA VAL A 12 18.75 10.91 11.41
C VAL A 12 19.45 9.68 10.82
N ALA A 13 18.76 8.96 9.94
CA ALA A 13 19.21 7.72 9.32
C ALA A 13 19.60 7.91 7.86
N SER A 14 20.46 7.03 7.34
CA SER A 14 20.65 6.87 5.89
C SER A 14 19.46 6.15 5.25
N LEU A 15 19.36 6.16 3.92
CA LEU A 15 18.36 5.36 3.20
C LEU A 15 18.48 3.87 3.56
N GLU A 16 19.70 3.34 3.55
CA GLU A 16 19.96 1.94 3.91
C GLU A 16 19.45 1.60 5.30
N GLU A 17 19.79 2.44 6.29
CA GLU A 17 19.35 2.26 7.67
C GLU A 17 17.82 2.34 7.80
N ALA A 18 17.17 3.29 7.13
CA ALA A 18 15.71 3.43 7.13
C ALA A 18 15.00 2.22 6.51
N VAL A 19 15.55 1.66 5.42
CA VAL A 19 15.00 0.46 4.76
C VAL A 19 15.24 -0.79 5.57
N VAL A 20 16.46 -0.99 6.09
CA VAL A 20 16.82 -2.19 6.84
C VAL A 20 16.16 -2.23 8.22
N LYS A 21 16.03 -1.10 8.91
CA LYS A 21 15.32 -1.04 10.20
C LYS A 21 13.80 -1.00 10.03
N GLY A 22 13.30 -0.30 9.00
CA GLY A 22 11.89 -0.14 8.72
C GLY A 22 11.15 0.79 9.68
N LEU A 23 11.57 0.90 10.93
CA LEU A 23 11.01 1.75 11.98
C LEU A 23 12.14 2.43 12.75
N ALA A 24 11.94 3.71 13.11
CA ALA A 24 12.92 4.44 13.90
C ALA A 24 12.97 3.98 15.37
N GLY A 25 14.09 4.19 16.04
CA GLY A 25 14.31 3.72 17.42
C GLY A 25 13.36 4.35 18.45
N ASP A 26 12.75 5.50 18.14
CA ASP A 26 11.73 6.18 18.94
C ASP A 26 10.29 5.77 18.55
N LYS A 27 10.15 4.72 17.74
CA LYS A 27 8.86 4.19 17.19
C LYS A 27 8.17 5.10 16.17
N GLY A 28 8.82 6.21 15.76
CA GLY A 28 8.33 7.05 14.67
C GLY A 28 8.62 6.43 13.30
N LEU A 29 7.91 6.90 12.29
CA LEU A 29 8.11 6.49 10.91
C LEU A 29 9.20 7.33 10.26
N TYR A 30 10.01 6.70 9.41
CA TYR A 30 10.99 7.43 8.63
C TYR A 30 10.33 8.30 7.54
N MET A 31 10.81 9.54 7.44
CA MET A 31 10.46 10.53 6.42
C MET A 31 11.73 11.04 5.74
N PRO A 32 11.74 11.27 4.42
CA PRO A 32 12.86 11.94 3.78
C PRO A 32 13.01 13.36 4.31
N GLU A 33 14.26 13.82 4.43
CA GLU A 33 14.59 15.15 5.00
C GLU A 33 13.97 16.29 4.18
N TYR A 34 13.78 16.07 2.88
CA TYR A 34 13.12 17.01 1.97
C TYR A 34 12.39 16.23 0.84
N ILE A 35 11.48 16.91 0.20
CA ILE A 35 10.78 16.46 -1.00
C ILE A 35 10.98 17.54 -2.06
N ASP A 36 11.83 17.25 -3.03
CA ASP A 36 12.08 18.17 -4.14
C ASP A 36 10.93 18.15 -5.14
N SER A 37 10.62 19.30 -5.73
CA SER A 37 9.70 19.42 -6.86
C SER A 37 10.39 19.00 -8.17
N LEU A 38 9.66 18.31 -9.01
CA LEU A 38 10.01 18.12 -10.42
C LEU A 38 9.68 19.39 -11.21
N ASP A 39 10.48 19.69 -12.22
CA ASP A 39 10.20 20.78 -13.13
C ASP A 39 8.88 20.54 -13.90
N GLU A 40 8.10 21.59 -14.11
CA GLU A 40 6.83 21.50 -14.83
C GLU A 40 6.99 20.90 -16.24
N GLU A 41 8.10 21.22 -16.93
CA GLU A 41 8.42 20.65 -18.25
C GLU A 41 8.67 19.13 -18.18
N VAL A 42 9.27 18.65 -17.10
CA VAL A 42 9.49 17.21 -16.88
C VAL A 42 8.15 16.50 -16.70
N ILE A 43 7.27 17.05 -15.86
CA ILE A 43 5.93 16.49 -15.64
C ILE A 43 5.10 16.52 -16.94
N ALA A 44 5.11 17.65 -17.67
CA ALA A 44 4.38 17.79 -18.94
C ALA A 44 4.87 16.83 -20.03
N ASN A 45 6.13 16.41 -19.98
CA ASN A 45 6.69 15.46 -20.95
C ASN A 45 6.39 13.98 -20.57
N MET A 46 5.90 13.69 -19.38
CA MET A 46 5.63 12.31 -18.95
C MET A 46 4.60 11.59 -19.82
N LYS A 47 3.67 12.32 -20.45
CA LYS A 47 2.71 11.75 -21.41
C LYS A 47 3.35 11.09 -22.63
N ASN A 48 4.62 11.40 -22.92
CA ASN A 48 5.40 10.82 -24.01
C ASN A 48 6.33 9.68 -23.55
N GLN A 49 6.34 9.37 -22.25
CA GLN A 49 7.22 8.38 -21.62
C GLN A 49 6.46 7.10 -21.29
N SER A 50 7.21 6.01 -21.18
CA SER A 50 6.71 4.75 -20.63
C SER A 50 6.59 4.82 -19.11
N PHE A 51 5.79 3.93 -18.52
CA PHE A 51 5.68 3.83 -17.05
C PHE A 51 7.06 3.61 -16.39
N HIS A 52 7.93 2.82 -17.00
CA HIS A 52 9.28 2.61 -16.51
C HIS A 52 10.11 3.90 -16.46
N GLU A 53 10.10 4.71 -17.52
CA GLU A 53 10.84 5.98 -17.59
C GLU A 53 10.30 6.98 -16.55
N ILE A 54 8.98 7.10 -16.42
CA ILE A 54 8.33 7.93 -15.39
C ILE A 54 8.78 7.48 -13.99
N ALA A 55 8.68 6.20 -13.70
CA ALA A 55 9.06 5.65 -12.40
C ALA A 55 10.54 5.82 -12.09
N CYS A 56 11.43 5.71 -13.09
CA CYS A 56 12.85 6.00 -12.91
C CYS A 56 13.09 7.47 -12.54
N THR A 57 12.40 8.41 -13.19
CA THR A 57 12.48 9.83 -12.85
C THR A 57 12.05 10.07 -11.40
N VAL A 58 10.92 9.52 -10.99
CA VAL A 58 10.42 9.66 -9.61
C VAL A 58 11.33 8.97 -8.60
N ALA A 59 11.83 7.76 -8.92
CA ALA A 59 12.75 7.03 -8.05
C ALA A 59 14.07 7.77 -7.81
N GLN A 60 14.60 8.47 -8.82
CA GLN A 60 15.81 9.28 -8.68
C GLN A 60 15.67 10.36 -7.59
N MET A 61 14.48 10.94 -7.40
CA MET A 61 14.23 11.96 -6.40
C MET A 61 14.45 11.47 -4.96
N PHE A 62 14.15 10.19 -4.69
CA PHE A 62 14.25 9.62 -3.34
C PHE A 62 15.47 8.75 -3.12
N PHE A 63 15.98 8.12 -4.17
CA PHE A 63 16.98 7.05 -4.06
C PHE A 63 18.26 7.36 -4.84
N GLY A 64 18.25 8.37 -5.73
CA GLY A 64 19.34 8.63 -6.67
C GLY A 64 20.64 9.10 -6.04
N GLU A 65 20.62 9.69 -4.83
CA GLU A 65 21.83 10.06 -4.09
C GLU A 65 22.55 8.86 -3.46
N ASP A 66 21.82 7.79 -3.16
CA ASP A 66 22.33 6.64 -2.40
C ASP A 66 22.60 5.43 -3.29
N ILE A 67 22.01 5.38 -4.50
CA ILE A 67 22.04 4.24 -5.40
C ILE A 67 22.47 4.70 -6.79
N GLU A 68 23.46 3.99 -7.37
CA GLU A 68 23.90 4.28 -8.73
C GLU A 68 22.73 4.22 -9.73
N PRO A 69 22.64 5.16 -10.69
CA PRO A 69 21.52 5.25 -11.62
C PRO A 69 21.22 3.94 -12.36
N LYS A 70 22.23 3.20 -12.80
CA LYS A 70 22.06 1.92 -13.48
C LYS A 70 21.47 0.83 -12.58
N VAL A 71 21.84 0.83 -11.29
CA VAL A 71 21.31 -0.13 -10.31
C VAL A 71 19.86 0.22 -10.02
N LEU A 72 19.56 1.51 -9.81
CA LEU A 72 18.20 1.98 -9.54
C LEU A 72 17.27 1.70 -10.73
N ASP A 73 17.73 1.93 -11.96
CA ASP A 73 17.01 1.56 -13.19
C ASP A 73 16.67 0.06 -13.22
N GLY A 74 17.63 -0.80 -12.88
CA GLY A 74 17.41 -2.24 -12.77
C GLY A 74 16.35 -2.61 -11.72
N ILE A 75 16.39 -1.96 -10.54
CA ILE A 75 15.40 -2.17 -9.48
C ILE A 75 14.00 -1.76 -9.96
N VAL A 76 13.87 -0.60 -10.59
CA VAL A 76 12.59 -0.10 -11.12
C VAL A 76 12.07 -1.04 -12.21
N LYS A 77 12.91 -1.44 -13.16
CA LYS A 77 12.55 -2.34 -14.24
C LYS A 77 12.05 -3.69 -13.74
N ASP A 78 12.75 -4.29 -12.80
CA ASP A 78 12.33 -5.56 -12.18
C ASP A 78 11.04 -5.41 -11.38
N THR A 79 10.80 -4.24 -10.80
CA THR A 79 9.58 -3.94 -10.05
C THR A 79 8.38 -3.84 -10.97
N LEU A 80 8.49 -3.09 -12.06
CA LEU A 80 7.40 -2.74 -12.97
C LEU A 80 7.37 -3.68 -14.20
N SER A 81 7.03 -4.94 -13.98
CA SER A 81 6.82 -5.91 -15.06
C SER A 81 5.35 -6.00 -15.52
N PHE A 82 4.54 -5.01 -15.16
CA PHE A 82 3.10 -4.95 -15.43
C PHE A 82 2.65 -3.50 -15.59
N GLU A 83 1.56 -3.31 -16.29
CA GLU A 83 0.95 -1.99 -16.52
C GLU A 83 -0.03 -1.61 -15.40
N THR A 84 -0.31 -0.30 -15.30
CA THR A 84 -1.34 0.26 -14.42
C THR A 84 -2.23 1.19 -15.25
N PRO A 85 -3.15 0.63 -16.04
CA PRO A 85 -3.94 1.41 -16.97
C PRO A 85 -4.97 2.29 -16.28
N VAL A 86 -5.22 3.46 -16.88
CA VAL A 86 -6.38 4.29 -16.58
C VAL A 86 -7.51 3.89 -17.52
N VAL A 87 -8.64 3.46 -16.96
CA VAL A 87 -9.79 2.92 -17.69
C VAL A 87 -11.01 3.81 -17.46
N PRO A 88 -11.71 4.27 -18.51
CA PRO A 88 -12.96 5.00 -18.33
C PRO A 88 -14.04 4.09 -17.77
N VAL A 89 -14.77 4.54 -16.76
CA VAL A 89 -15.89 3.78 -16.16
C VAL A 89 -17.21 4.43 -16.53
N LYS A 90 -17.37 5.73 -16.27
CA LYS A 90 -18.56 6.48 -16.60
C LYS A 90 -18.28 7.98 -16.62
N ASP A 91 -18.79 8.70 -17.61
CA ASP A 91 -18.64 10.14 -17.74
C ASP A 91 -17.17 10.59 -17.63
N ASN A 92 -16.85 11.49 -16.69
CA ASN A 92 -15.49 11.92 -16.38
C ASN A 92 -14.85 11.13 -15.22
N ILE A 93 -15.35 9.93 -14.91
CA ILE A 93 -14.81 9.07 -13.85
C ILE A 93 -14.01 7.92 -14.47
N TYR A 94 -12.76 7.81 -14.04
CA TYR A 94 -11.79 6.80 -14.48
C TYR A 94 -11.34 5.95 -13.31
N SER A 95 -11.07 4.69 -13.60
CA SER A 95 -10.40 3.75 -12.70
C SER A 95 -8.90 3.72 -12.98
N LEU A 96 -8.07 3.83 -11.97
CA LEU A 96 -6.66 3.44 -12.03
C LEU A 96 -6.55 1.99 -11.58
N GLU A 97 -6.42 1.08 -12.55
CA GLU A 97 -6.34 -0.35 -12.26
C GLU A 97 -4.94 -0.75 -11.78
N LEU A 98 -4.80 -0.98 -10.49
CA LEU A 98 -3.53 -1.30 -9.84
C LEU A 98 -3.35 -2.81 -9.56
N PHE A 99 -4.14 -3.64 -10.23
CA PHE A 99 -4.24 -5.08 -9.97
C PHE A 99 -3.70 -5.98 -11.10
N HIS A 100 -2.82 -5.47 -11.95
CA HIS A 100 -2.23 -6.25 -13.05
C HIS A 100 -0.88 -6.91 -12.68
N GLY A 101 -0.37 -6.66 -11.48
CA GLY A 101 0.85 -7.27 -10.96
C GLY A 101 0.71 -8.77 -10.65
N PRO A 102 1.78 -9.40 -10.11
CA PRO A 102 1.82 -10.83 -9.83
C PRO A 102 0.73 -11.31 -8.86
N THR A 103 0.38 -10.51 -7.85
CA THR A 103 -0.62 -10.89 -6.84
C THR A 103 -1.96 -10.20 -7.03
N LEU A 104 -2.10 -9.44 -8.12
CA LEU A 104 -3.33 -8.72 -8.47
C LEU A 104 -3.78 -7.74 -7.38
N ALA A 105 -2.82 -6.99 -6.81
CA ALA A 105 -3.07 -5.92 -5.86
C ALA A 105 -2.05 -4.77 -6.04
N PHE A 106 -2.46 -3.54 -5.71
CA PHE A 106 -1.60 -2.35 -5.81
C PHE A 106 -0.30 -2.45 -5.01
N LYS A 107 -0.29 -3.31 -3.99
CA LYS A 107 0.85 -3.52 -3.10
C LYS A 107 2.02 -4.23 -3.76
N ASP A 108 1.84 -4.78 -4.95
CA ASP A 108 2.90 -5.45 -5.71
C ASP A 108 4.09 -4.53 -5.97
N VAL A 109 3.88 -3.27 -6.35
CA VAL A 109 4.98 -2.34 -6.61
C VAL A 109 5.84 -2.12 -5.37
N GLY A 110 5.23 -1.84 -4.22
CA GLY A 110 5.97 -1.62 -2.98
C GLY A 110 6.65 -2.89 -2.46
N GLY A 111 6.00 -4.06 -2.59
CA GLY A 111 6.57 -5.35 -2.20
C GLY A 111 7.79 -5.72 -3.03
N ARG A 112 7.68 -5.61 -4.34
CA ARG A 112 8.76 -5.91 -5.29
C ARG A 112 9.92 -4.92 -5.20
N PHE A 113 9.62 -3.61 -5.11
CA PHE A 113 10.64 -2.59 -4.97
C PHE A 113 11.45 -2.77 -3.69
N MET A 114 10.78 -2.93 -2.55
CA MET A 114 11.46 -3.17 -1.28
C MET A 114 12.32 -4.43 -1.31
N ALA A 115 11.85 -5.51 -1.92
CA ALA A 115 12.61 -6.76 -2.01
C ALA A 115 13.94 -6.59 -2.75
N ARG A 116 13.93 -5.84 -3.88
CA ARG A 116 15.13 -5.58 -4.68
C ARG A 116 16.06 -4.62 -3.96
N LEU A 117 15.52 -3.57 -3.36
CA LEU A 117 16.28 -2.58 -2.63
C LEU A 117 16.94 -3.19 -1.38
N LEU A 118 16.21 -3.97 -0.60
CA LEU A 118 16.73 -4.67 0.58
C LEU A 118 17.79 -5.70 0.16
N GLY A 119 17.55 -6.46 -0.91
CA GLY A 119 18.52 -7.40 -1.46
C GLY A 119 19.82 -6.72 -1.91
N TYR A 120 19.74 -5.53 -2.51
CA TYR A 120 20.89 -4.70 -2.85
C TYR A 120 21.70 -4.32 -1.61
N PHE A 121 21.06 -3.81 -0.55
CA PHE A 121 21.76 -3.43 0.68
C PHE A 121 22.37 -4.63 1.42
N ILE A 122 21.66 -5.76 1.48
CA ILE A 122 22.18 -6.98 2.08
C ILE A 122 23.48 -7.42 1.39
N LYS A 123 23.49 -7.40 0.05
CA LYS A 123 24.68 -7.75 -0.74
C LYS A 123 25.81 -6.75 -0.53
N LYS A 124 25.51 -5.44 -0.53
CA LYS A 124 26.47 -4.35 -0.35
C LYS A 124 27.18 -4.44 1.01
N GLU A 125 26.41 -4.68 2.09
CA GLU A 125 26.92 -4.75 3.47
C GLU A 125 27.44 -6.13 3.87
N GLY A 126 27.32 -7.14 3.01
CA GLY A 126 27.73 -8.51 3.32
C GLY A 126 26.93 -9.15 4.47
N LEU A 127 25.68 -8.75 4.66
CA LEU A 127 24.83 -9.31 5.68
C LEU A 127 24.47 -10.78 5.36
N LYS A 128 24.50 -11.65 6.35
CA LYS A 128 24.18 -13.06 6.14
C LYS A 128 22.70 -13.30 5.87
N GLN A 129 21.86 -12.69 6.70
CA GLN A 129 20.39 -12.85 6.62
C GLN A 129 19.67 -11.67 7.28
N VAL A 130 18.57 -11.29 6.68
CA VAL A 130 17.56 -10.38 7.24
C VAL A 130 16.21 -11.09 7.26
N ASN A 131 15.49 -10.98 8.38
CA ASN A 131 14.20 -11.60 8.56
C ASN A 131 13.11 -10.53 8.47
N VAL A 132 12.24 -10.69 7.50
CA VAL A 132 11.12 -9.78 7.24
C VAL A 132 9.89 -10.27 7.98
N LEU A 133 9.35 -9.46 8.86
CA LEU A 133 8.06 -9.72 9.51
C LEU A 133 6.98 -8.89 8.82
N VAL A 134 5.86 -9.52 8.50
CA VAL A 134 4.70 -8.86 7.91
C VAL A 134 3.41 -9.38 8.52
N ALA A 135 2.63 -8.49 9.13
CA ALA A 135 1.24 -8.77 9.51
C ALA A 135 0.32 -8.43 8.33
N THR A 136 -0.65 -9.30 8.05
CA THR A 136 -1.52 -9.12 6.88
C THR A 136 -2.97 -9.52 7.14
N SER A 137 -3.88 -8.79 6.47
CA SER A 137 -5.29 -9.17 6.26
C SER A 137 -5.53 -9.80 4.88
N GLY A 138 -4.45 -10.04 4.10
CA GLY A 138 -4.51 -10.66 2.77
C GLY A 138 -3.48 -10.06 1.79
N ASP A 139 -3.80 -8.94 1.15
CA ASP A 139 -3.02 -8.39 0.03
C ASP A 139 -1.58 -7.99 0.37
N THR A 140 -1.34 -7.47 1.57
CA THR A 140 0.02 -7.10 1.99
C THR A 140 0.91 -8.34 2.08
N GLY A 141 0.42 -9.41 2.71
CA GLY A 141 1.16 -10.67 2.80
C GLY A 141 1.40 -11.30 1.43
N SER A 142 0.39 -11.29 0.56
CA SER A 142 0.51 -11.78 -0.81
C SER A 142 1.61 -11.04 -1.58
N ALA A 143 1.57 -9.70 -1.60
CA ALA A 143 2.54 -8.88 -2.33
C ALA A 143 3.96 -8.99 -1.77
N VAL A 144 4.11 -9.04 -0.43
CA VAL A 144 5.40 -9.21 0.23
C VAL A 144 5.96 -10.60 -0.05
N ALA A 145 5.20 -11.66 0.22
CA ALA A 145 5.66 -13.02 0.00
C ALA A 145 6.11 -13.25 -1.45
N ASN A 146 5.33 -12.80 -2.43
CA ASN A 146 5.69 -12.92 -3.85
C ASN A 146 6.87 -12.00 -4.24
N GLY A 147 6.91 -10.78 -3.73
CA GLY A 147 8.00 -9.84 -4.03
C GLY A 147 9.36 -10.33 -3.53
N PHE A 148 9.38 -10.99 -2.39
CA PHE A 148 10.60 -11.48 -1.73
C PHE A 148 10.91 -12.96 -2.02
N LEU A 149 10.05 -13.67 -2.75
CA LEU A 149 10.26 -15.09 -3.05
C LEU A 149 11.61 -15.31 -3.75
N GLY A 150 12.43 -16.17 -3.19
CA GLY A 150 13.73 -16.53 -3.74
C GLY A 150 14.82 -15.44 -3.65
N VAL A 151 14.58 -14.32 -2.94
CA VAL A 151 15.61 -13.28 -2.77
C VAL A 151 16.68 -13.77 -1.79
N PRO A 152 17.96 -13.86 -2.20
CA PRO A 152 19.02 -14.38 -1.34
C PRO A 152 19.22 -13.53 -0.08
N GLY A 153 19.48 -14.19 1.03
CA GLY A 153 19.73 -13.53 2.32
C GLY A 153 18.49 -12.95 2.99
N ILE A 154 17.29 -13.24 2.49
CA ILE A 154 16.04 -12.80 3.10
C ILE A 154 15.15 -13.99 3.44
N HIS A 155 14.61 -14.01 4.64
CA HIS A 155 13.54 -14.90 5.05
C HIS A 155 12.30 -14.07 5.45
N VAL A 156 11.11 -14.49 5.03
CA VAL A 156 9.85 -13.76 5.26
C VAL A 156 8.93 -14.59 6.15
N TYR A 157 8.46 -14.01 7.23
CA TYR A 157 7.41 -14.55 8.08
C TYR A 157 6.12 -13.74 7.88
N VAL A 158 5.10 -14.39 7.35
CA VAL A 158 3.78 -13.78 7.08
C VAL A 158 2.81 -14.18 8.18
N LEU A 159 2.47 -13.25 9.05
CA LEU A 159 1.49 -13.46 10.13
C LEU A 159 0.11 -13.08 9.65
N TYR A 160 -0.86 -13.99 9.73
CA TYR A 160 -2.23 -13.73 9.31
C TYR A 160 -3.25 -14.36 10.26
N PRO A 161 -4.45 -13.75 10.43
CA PRO A 161 -5.47 -14.23 11.35
C PRO A 161 -6.19 -15.45 10.77
N LYS A 162 -6.27 -16.53 11.53
CA LYS A 162 -6.89 -17.81 11.17
C LYS A 162 -8.34 -17.62 10.73
N GLY A 163 -8.67 -18.07 9.52
CA GLY A 163 -10.03 -18.06 8.99
C GLY A 163 -10.61 -16.66 8.68
N LYS A 164 -9.77 -15.60 8.69
CA LYS A 164 -10.23 -14.21 8.45
C LYS A 164 -9.66 -13.58 7.17
N VAL A 165 -8.92 -14.34 6.41
CA VAL A 165 -8.40 -13.96 5.08
C VAL A 165 -9.19 -14.73 4.02
N SER A 166 -9.47 -14.11 2.87
CA SER A 166 -10.16 -14.84 1.81
C SER A 166 -9.34 -16.04 1.33
N PRO A 167 -9.96 -17.18 0.97
CA PRO A 167 -9.21 -18.38 0.55
C PRO A 167 -8.25 -18.10 -0.63
N ILE A 168 -8.64 -17.22 -1.54
CA ILE A 168 -7.81 -16.85 -2.70
C ILE A 168 -6.61 -16.01 -2.28
N GLN A 169 -6.79 -15.06 -1.35
CA GLN A 169 -5.65 -14.30 -0.81
C GLN A 169 -4.72 -15.18 0.01
N GLU A 170 -5.28 -16.10 0.82
CA GLU A 170 -4.50 -16.98 1.68
C GLU A 170 -3.56 -17.87 0.86
N CYS A 171 -4.03 -18.49 -0.22
CA CYS A 171 -3.18 -19.35 -1.05
C CYS A 171 -2.02 -18.60 -1.72
N GLN A 172 -2.11 -17.27 -1.92
CA GLN A 172 -1.04 -16.48 -2.53
C GLN A 172 0.24 -16.39 -1.67
N PHE A 173 0.20 -16.68 -0.39
CA PHE A 173 1.39 -16.70 0.48
C PHE A 173 1.58 -18.02 1.24
N THR A 174 0.56 -18.88 1.32
CA THR A 174 0.69 -20.17 2.02
C THR A 174 1.19 -21.31 1.13
N THR A 175 1.23 -21.11 -0.19
CA THR A 175 1.63 -22.16 -1.15
C THR A 175 3.05 -22.00 -1.70
N LEU A 176 3.78 -20.95 -1.28
CA LEU A 176 5.07 -20.58 -1.88
C LEU A 176 6.25 -21.41 -1.36
N GLY A 177 6.33 -21.66 -0.06
CA GLY A 177 7.47 -22.32 0.55
C GLY A 177 8.79 -21.53 0.39
N GLN A 178 9.90 -22.23 0.20
CA GLN A 178 11.24 -21.65 0.06
C GLN A 178 11.61 -20.75 1.25
N ASN A 179 11.91 -19.47 1.00
CA ASN A 179 12.22 -18.47 2.02
C ASN A 179 10.98 -17.78 2.62
N ILE A 180 9.78 -18.29 2.37
CA ILE A 180 8.52 -17.77 2.89
C ILE A 180 7.92 -18.75 3.90
N THR A 181 7.63 -18.26 5.10
CA THR A 181 6.95 -19.02 6.15
C THR A 181 5.65 -18.31 6.53
N ALA A 182 4.52 -18.97 6.31
CA ALA A 182 3.21 -18.48 6.72
C ALA A 182 2.88 -18.93 8.15
N LEU A 183 2.51 -17.97 9.00
CA LEU A 183 2.16 -18.18 10.41
C LEU A 183 0.68 -17.86 10.60
N GLU A 184 -0.13 -18.88 10.84
CA GLU A 184 -1.57 -18.77 11.05
C GLU A 184 -1.83 -18.52 12.53
N ILE A 185 -2.24 -17.30 12.87
CA ILE A 185 -2.41 -16.83 14.25
C ILE A 185 -3.85 -17.05 14.69
N ASP A 186 -4.06 -17.71 15.82
CA ASP A 186 -5.38 -17.84 16.44
C ASP A 186 -5.78 -16.52 17.12
N GLY A 187 -6.17 -15.55 16.29
CA GLY A 187 -6.43 -14.18 16.73
C GLY A 187 -7.07 -13.31 15.66
N THR A 188 -6.80 -12.01 15.77
CA THR A 188 -7.23 -10.96 14.85
C THR A 188 -6.04 -10.40 14.08
N PHE A 189 -6.30 -9.53 13.09
CA PHE A 189 -5.24 -8.78 12.42
C PHE A 189 -4.46 -7.89 13.40
N ASP A 190 -5.17 -7.27 14.36
CA ASP A 190 -4.53 -6.44 15.40
C ASP A 190 -3.61 -7.28 16.30
N ASP A 191 -3.99 -8.54 16.60
CA ASP A 191 -3.10 -9.48 17.33
C ASP A 191 -1.83 -9.79 16.50
N CYS A 192 -1.95 -10.00 15.18
CA CYS A 192 -0.79 -10.20 14.31
C CYS A 192 0.14 -8.97 14.31
N GLN A 193 -0.42 -7.76 14.22
CA GLN A 193 0.35 -6.52 14.31
C GLN A 193 1.03 -6.35 15.67
N ALA A 194 0.34 -6.69 16.75
CA ALA A 194 0.90 -6.62 18.11
C ALA A 194 2.11 -7.57 18.28
N LEU A 195 2.04 -8.80 17.74
CA LEU A 195 3.16 -9.74 17.75
C LEU A 195 4.37 -9.19 17.00
N VAL A 196 4.15 -8.61 15.80
CA VAL A 196 5.23 -7.99 15.02
C VAL A 196 5.84 -6.80 15.76
N LYS A 197 5.03 -5.91 16.32
CA LYS A 197 5.51 -4.77 17.12
C LYS A 197 6.31 -5.24 18.34
N SER A 198 5.85 -6.27 19.05
CA SER A 198 6.55 -6.84 20.20
C SER A 198 7.91 -7.43 19.82
N ALA A 199 8.00 -8.10 18.65
CA ALA A 199 9.28 -8.64 18.17
C ALA A 199 10.31 -7.52 17.91
N PHE A 200 9.90 -6.39 17.36
CA PHE A 200 10.79 -5.23 17.15
C PHE A 200 11.27 -4.60 18.46
N MET A 201 10.51 -4.75 19.54
CA MET A 201 10.84 -4.19 20.86
C MET A 201 11.64 -5.14 21.75
N ASP A 202 11.73 -6.42 21.39
CA ASP A 202 12.43 -7.44 22.18
C ASP A 202 13.93 -7.41 21.89
N GLU A 203 14.73 -6.98 22.87
CA GLU A 203 16.18 -6.84 22.72
C GLU A 203 16.90 -8.17 22.51
N GLU A 204 16.42 -9.26 23.11
CA GLU A 204 17.04 -10.58 22.99
C GLU A 204 16.85 -11.11 21.57
N LEU A 205 15.63 -10.99 21.03
CA LEU A 205 15.33 -11.40 19.67
C LEU A 205 16.10 -10.57 18.64
N ASN A 206 16.20 -9.24 18.84
CA ASN A 206 16.96 -8.35 17.94
C ASN A 206 18.49 -8.57 18.01
N ARG A 207 19.01 -9.15 19.10
CA ARG A 207 20.40 -9.63 19.16
C ARG A 207 20.59 -10.96 18.45
N HIS A 208 19.58 -11.82 18.48
CA HIS A 208 19.60 -13.15 17.86
C HIS A 208 19.48 -13.07 16.33
N MET A 209 18.55 -12.26 15.81
CA MET A 209 18.30 -12.13 14.37
C MET A 209 18.03 -10.69 13.96
N LYS A 210 18.41 -10.35 12.73
CA LYS A 210 18.13 -9.05 12.16
C LYS A 210 16.71 -9.00 11.64
N LEU A 211 15.88 -8.13 12.20
CA LEU A 211 14.48 -7.98 11.85
C LEU A 211 14.22 -6.70 11.05
N THR A 212 13.31 -6.77 10.09
CA THR A 212 12.72 -5.61 9.41
C THR A 212 11.23 -5.83 9.16
N SER A 213 10.49 -4.74 8.99
CA SER A 213 9.06 -4.79 8.64
C SER A 213 8.87 -4.52 7.15
N ALA A 214 8.02 -5.32 6.51
CA ALA A 214 7.56 -5.07 5.16
C ALA A 214 6.12 -4.50 5.10
N ASN A 215 5.59 -3.99 6.18
CA ASN A 215 4.34 -3.21 6.17
C ASN A 215 4.59 -1.79 5.61
N SER A 216 3.53 -1.01 5.37
CA SER A 216 3.60 0.35 4.80
C SER A 216 4.31 1.38 5.67
N ILE A 217 4.71 1.02 6.90
CA ILE A 217 5.59 1.82 7.76
C ILE A 217 7.00 1.97 7.17
N ASN A 218 7.46 1.01 6.37
CA ASN A 218 8.77 1.06 5.73
C ASN A 218 8.75 1.99 4.51
N VAL A 219 9.73 2.89 4.41
CA VAL A 219 9.84 3.88 3.31
C VAL A 219 9.93 3.20 1.94
N ALA A 220 10.60 2.06 1.83
CA ALA A 220 10.71 1.32 0.58
C ALA A 220 9.38 0.68 0.12
N ARG A 221 8.36 0.65 0.99
CA ARG A 221 7.04 0.12 0.67
C ARG A 221 6.07 1.19 0.17
N PHE A 222 6.06 2.39 0.75
CA PHE A 222 5.09 3.40 0.37
C PHE A 222 5.61 4.37 -0.70
N LEU A 223 6.89 4.78 -0.67
CA LEU A 223 7.42 5.74 -1.65
C LEU A 223 7.21 5.29 -3.11
N PRO A 224 7.46 4.01 -3.49
CA PRO A 224 7.24 3.56 -4.87
C PRO A 224 5.78 3.63 -5.33
N GLN A 225 4.82 3.74 -4.42
CA GLN A 225 3.41 3.90 -4.78
C GLN A 225 3.14 5.28 -5.41
N SER A 226 4.03 6.26 -5.23
CA SER A 226 3.95 7.54 -5.93
C SER A 226 4.06 7.38 -7.45
N PHE A 227 4.74 6.34 -7.94
CA PHE A 227 4.88 6.05 -9.37
C PHE A 227 3.51 5.92 -10.07
N TYR A 228 2.53 5.33 -9.39
CA TYR A 228 1.18 5.16 -9.91
C TYR A 228 0.50 6.49 -10.23
N TYR A 229 0.66 7.48 -9.37
CA TYR A 229 0.03 8.79 -9.54
C TYR A 229 0.61 9.56 -10.73
N PHE A 230 1.94 9.54 -10.88
CA PHE A 230 2.60 10.15 -12.04
C PHE A 230 2.22 9.44 -13.34
N ASN A 231 2.19 8.09 -13.34
CA ASN A 231 1.78 7.34 -14.52
C ASN A 231 0.31 7.54 -14.87
N ALA A 232 -0.57 7.65 -13.88
CA ALA A 232 -1.98 7.94 -14.10
C ALA A 232 -2.18 9.34 -14.68
N TYR A 233 -1.51 10.34 -14.11
CA TYR A 233 -1.52 11.71 -14.62
C TYR A 233 -1.05 11.76 -16.09
N ALA A 234 0.05 11.11 -16.41
CA ALA A 234 0.59 11.07 -17.77
C ALA A 234 -0.41 10.45 -18.77
N GLN A 235 -1.13 9.40 -18.39
CA GLN A 235 -2.16 8.78 -19.21
C GLN A 235 -3.37 9.71 -19.40
N LEU A 236 -3.83 10.39 -18.33
CA LEU A 236 -4.93 11.36 -18.40
C LEU A 236 -4.54 12.61 -19.21
N ASP A 237 -3.30 13.11 -19.04
CA ASP A 237 -2.80 14.25 -19.83
C ASP A 237 -2.75 13.93 -21.33
N LYS A 238 -2.36 12.72 -21.69
CA LYS A 238 -2.43 12.25 -23.08
C LYS A 238 -3.85 12.23 -23.65
N LEU A 239 -4.85 12.05 -22.79
CA LEU A 239 -6.28 12.10 -23.15
C LEU A 239 -6.87 13.51 -23.05
N GLY A 240 -6.12 14.53 -22.61
CA GLY A 240 -6.61 15.88 -22.33
C GLY A 240 -7.58 15.93 -21.15
N LYS A 241 -7.34 15.12 -20.13
CA LYS A 241 -8.21 14.93 -18.95
C LYS A 241 -7.48 15.15 -17.61
N ALA A 242 -6.31 15.80 -17.63
CA ALA A 242 -5.50 15.96 -16.41
C ALA A 242 -5.65 17.32 -15.71
N ASP A 243 -6.28 18.34 -16.35
CA ASP A 243 -6.25 19.74 -15.89
C ASP A 243 -6.89 19.97 -14.51
N GLU A 244 -7.95 19.29 -14.19
CA GLU A 244 -8.70 19.43 -12.93
C GLU A 244 -8.85 18.06 -12.26
N LEU A 245 -7.72 17.39 -11.97
CA LEU A 245 -7.70 16.01 -11.48
C LEU A 245 -8.09 15.92 -10.00
N VAL A 246 -9.14 15.15 -9.73
CA VAL A 246 -9.57 14.74 -8.37
C VAL A 246 -9.28 13.27 -8.18
N VAL A 247 -8.48 12.92 -7.17
CA VAL A 247 -8.07 11.53 -6.92
C VAL A 247 -8.76 10.99 -5.67
N CYS A 248 -9.58 9.96 -5.84
CA CYS A 248 -10.20 9.24 -4.72
C CYS A 248 -9.43 7.97 -4.38
N VAL A 249 -9.04 7.85 -3.13
CA VAL A 249 -8.19 6.78 -2.64
C VAL A 249 -8.93 5.95 -1.59
N PRO A 250 -9.23 4.67 -1.85
CA PRO A 250 -9.69 3.73 -0.83
C PRO A 250 -8.62 3.61 0.25
N SER A 251 -8.94 4.05 1.46
CA SER A 251 -7.94 4.33 2.49
C SER A 251 -8.17 3.53 3.77
N GLY A 252 -7.19 2.71 4.13
CA GLY A 252 -7.14 1.98 5.40
C GLY A 252 -5.94 2.40 6.24
N ASN A 253 -4.73 1.93 5.90
CA ASN A 253 -3.49 2.33 6.60
C ASN A 253 -2.83 3.60 6.05
N PHE A 254 -3.44 4.24 5.06
CA PHE A 254 -3.08 5.53 4.45
C PHE A 254 -1.72 5.59 3.74
N GLY A 255 -1.06 4.47 3.52
CA GLY A 255 0.20 4.44 2.75
C GLY A 255 0.02 4.88 1.30
N ASN A 256 -1.07 4.47 0.66
CA ASN A 256 -1.38 4.81 -0.73
C ASN A 256 -1.70 6.31 -0.92
N ILE A 257 -2.56 6.90 -0.08
CA ILE A 257 -2.86 8.33 -0.18
C ILE A 257 -1.63 9.18 0.23
N THR A 258 -0.84 8.73 1.21
CA THR A 258 0.42 9.39 1.56
C THR A 258 1.37 9.44 0.37
N ALA A 259 1.49 8.38 -0.41
CA ALA A 259 2.27 8.37 -1.65
C ALA A 259 1.72 9.37 -2.69
N GLY A 260 0.40 9.52 -2.77
CA GLY A 260 -0.24 10.56 -3.59
C GLY A 260 0.08 11.98 -3.12
N LEU A 261 0.11 12.21 -1.81
CA LEU A 261 0.52 13.49 -1.22
C LEU A 261 2.00 13.78 -1.52
N PHE A 262 2.86 12.77 -1.49
CA PHE A 262 4.26 12.95 -1.92
C PHE A 262 4.32 13.37 -3.39
N ALA A 263 3.56 12.73 -4.28
CA ALA A 263 3.49 13.14 -5.69
C ALA A 263 2.99 14.58 -5.84
N TYR A 264 1.99 14.99 -5.07
CA TYR A 264 1.50 16.37 -5.01
C TYR A 264 2.60 17.35 -4.58
N TRP A 265 3.35 17.06 -3.50
CA TRP A 265 4.46 17.89 -3.06
C TRP A 265 5.65 17.90 -4.03
N MET A 266 5.79 16.86 -4.86
CA MET A 266 6.75 16.84 -5.97
C MET A 266 6.29 17.66 -7.18
N GLY A 267 5.17 18.33 -7.11
CA GLY A 267 4.64 19.21 -8.16
C GLY A 267 3.61 18.59 -9.08
N LEU A 268 3.17 17.34 -8.85
CA LEU A 268 2.11 16.72 -9.66
C LEU A 268 0.80 17.50 -9.47
N PRO A 269 0.18 18.06 -10.55
CA PRO A 269 -0.97 18.95 -10.44
C PRO A 269 -2.27 18.18 -10.17
N ILE A 270 -2.40 17.68 -8.94
CA ILE A 270 -3.65 17.12 -8.43
C ILE A 270 -4.42 18.23 -7.74
N LYS A 271 -5.68 18.45 -8.12
CA LYS A 271 -6.50 19.51 -7.55
C LYS A 271 -6.87 19.25 -6.10
N ARG A 272 -7.32 18.04 -5.81
CA ARG A 272 -7.70 17.58 -4.45
C ARG A 272 -7.74 16.07 -4.35
N PHE A 273 -7.71 15.58 -3.12
CA PHE A 273 -7.88 14.18 -2.81
C PHE A 273 -9.22 13.92 -2.10
N VAL A 274 -9.70 12.69 -2.25
CA VAL A 274 -10.84 12.17 -1.51
C VAL A 274 -10.39 10.89 -0.81
N ALA A 275 -10.45 10.86 0.52
CA ALA A 275 -10.19 9.66 1.30
C ALA A 275 -11.51 8.87 1.47
N ALA A 276 -11.65 7.77 0.74
CA ALA A 276 -12.81 6.90 0.89
C ALA A 276 -12.54 5.84 1.97
N ASN A 277 -13.38 5.80 3.00
CA ASN A 277 -13.29 4.86 4.10
C ASN A 277 -14.47 3.87 4.07
N ASN A 278 -14.27 2.70 4.66
CA ASN A 278 -15.35 1.84 5.08
C ASN A 278 -15.86 2.29 6.47
N ARG A 279 -16.48 1.40 7.25
CA ARG A 279 -16.95 1.72 8.61
C ARG A 279 -15.83 2.06 9.61
N ASN A 280 -14.57 1.82 9.23
CA ASN A 280 -13.38 2.21 9.99
C ASN A 280 -12.98 3.63 9.56
N ASP A 281 -13.62 4.63 10.11
CA ASP A 281 -13.66 6.01 9.64
C ASP A 281 -12.90 7.00 10.53
N VAL A 282 -11.85 6.54 11.22
CA VAL A 282 -11.06 7.38 12.16
C VAL A 282 -10.47 8.64 11.49
N PHE A 283 -10.13 8.56 10.21
CA PHE A 283 -9.62 9.71 9.46
C PHE A 283 -10.73 10.71 9.09
N LEU A 284 -11.91 10.23 8.71
CA LEU A 284 -13.06 11.10 8.48
C LEU A 284 -13.46 11.85 9.76
N GLU A 285 -13.42 11.17 10.92
CA GLU A 285 -13.63 11.81 12.21
C GLU A 285 -12.58 12.91 12.46
N TYR A 286 -11.30 12.63 12.16
CA TYR A 286 -10.24 13.65 12.24
C TYR A 286 -10.51 14.84 11.32
N LEU A 287 -10.91 14.63 10.06
CA LEU A 287 -11.24 15.73 9.14
C LEU A 287 -12.38 16.60 9.69
N ASN A 288 -13.38 15.99 10.33
CA ASN A 288 -14.53 16.71 10.86
C ASN A 288 -14.26 17.41 12.20
N THR A 289 -13.33 16.91 13.02
CA THR A 289 -13.17 17.33 14.42
C THR A 289 -11.79 17.92 14.75
N GLY A 290 -10.78 17.68 13.92
CA GLY A 290 -9.39 17.99 14.23
C GLY A 290 -8.74 17.04 15.24
N THR A 291 -9.46 16.02 15.71
CA THR A 291 -8.96 15.06 16.71
C THR A 291 -8.90 13.66 16.12
N TYR A 292 -7.73 13.04 16.14
CA TYR A 292 -7.54 11.66 15.71
C TYR A 292 -7.71 10.72 16.91
N THR A 293 -8.73 9.86 16.86
CA THR A 293 -9.07 8.94 17.95
C THR A 293 -9.04 7.49 17.48
N PRO A 294 -7.90 6.78 17.60
CA PRO A 294 -7.81 5.36 17.27
C PRO A 294 -8.80 4.52 18.03
N ARG A 295 -9.33 3.49 17.38
CA ARG A 295 -10.30 2.55 17.97
C ARG A 295 -10.16 1.16 17.37
N PRO A 296 -10.66 0.09 18.04
CA PRO A 296 -10.65 -1.25 17.47
C PRO A 296 -11.34 -1.28 16.09
N SER A 297 -10.73 -1.97 15.13
CA SER A 297 -11.31 -2.12 13.80
C SER A 297 -12.54 -3.03 13.82
N VAL A 298 -13.46 -2.79 12.89
CA VAL A 298 -14.63 -3.63 12.63
C VAL A 298 -14.52 -4.27 11.25
N ALA A 299 -14.89 -5.55 11.14
CA ALA A 299 -14.86 -6.29 9.89
C ALA A 299 -15.90 -5.75 8.89
N THR A 300 -15.48 -5.60 7.62
CA THR A 300 -16.30 -5.13 6.50
C THR A 300 -16.05 -5.93 5.22
N LEU A 301 -16.85 -5.68 4.18
CA LEU A 301 -16.61 -6.23 2.83
C LEU A 301 -15.27 -5.76 2.23
N ALA A 302 -14.86 -4.53 2.53
CA ALA A 302 -13.59 -3.94 2.08
C ALA A 302 -12.49 -4.17 3.13
N ASN A 303 -12.16 -5.43 3.39
CA ASN A 303 -11.38 -5.88 4.54
C ASN A 303 -9.97 -5.31 4.64
N ALA A 304 -9.33 -4.95 3.52
CA ALA A 304 -7.99 -4.33 3.54
C ALA A 304 -8.00 -2.89 4.13
N MET A 305 -9.18 -2.30 4.28
CA MET A 305 -9.42 -1.00 4.91
C MET A 305 -9.91 -1.13 6.37
N ASP A 306 -9.97 -2.35 6.95
CA ASP A 306 -10.37 -2.59 8.34
C ASP A 306 -9.22 -2.22 9.29
N VAL A 307 -8.97 -0.93 9.41
CA VAL A 307 -7.87 -0.34 10.19
C VAL A 307 -8.44 0.73 11.13
N GLY A 308 -8.31 0.50 12.42
CA GLY A 308 -8.76 1.43 13.47
C GLY A 308 -7.68 2.40 13.96
N ASP A 309 -6.42 2.17 13.58
CA ASP A 309 -5.26 3.03 13.87
C ASP A 309 -4.30 3.03 12.67
N ALA A 310 -4.45 4.03 11.81
CA ALA A 310 -3.71 4.13 10.56
C ALA A 310 -2.28 4.62 10.80
N SER A 311 -1.29 3.74 10.67
CA SER A 311 0.12 4.06 10.93
C SER A 311 0.63 5.27 10.12
N ASN A 312 0.22 5.40 8.85
CA ASN A 312 0.67 6.51 7.99
C ASN A 312 -0.02 7.85 8.28
N PHE A 313 -0.98 7.90 9.21
CA PHE A 313 -1.52 9.18 9.68
C PHE A 313 -0.41 10.10 10.23
N ALA A 314 0.57 9.53 10.92
CA ALA A 314 1.74 10.29 11.39
C ALA A 314 2.51 10.98 10.25
N ARG A 315 2.62 10.34 9.07
CA ARG A 315 3.24 10.95 7.89
C ARG A 315 2.40 12.07 7.29
N ILE A 316 1.08 11.91 7.26
CA ILE A 316 0.18 12.98 6.79
C ILE A 316 0.32 14.20 7.68
N ILE A 317 0.27 14.04 8.99
CA ILE A 317 0.47 15.16 9.94
C ILE A 317 1.84 15.80 9.75
N ASP A 318 2.90 15.02 9.58
CA ASP A 318 4.25 15.53 9.40
C ASP A 318 4.42 16.35 8.11
N LEU A 319 3.81 15.93 7.00
CA LEU A 319 3.80 16.66 5.72
C LEU A 319 3.22 18.08 5.85
N PHE A 320 2.22 18.24 6.70
CA PHE A 320 1.56 19.52 6.94
C PHE A 320 2.07 20.24 8.21
N GLY A 321 3.05 19.65 8.90
CA GLY A 321 3.54 20.15 10.20
C GLY A 321 4.21 21.53 10.18
N ALA A 322 4.61 22.02 8.99
CA ALA A 322 5.19 23.37 8.82
C ALA A 322 4.12 24.47 8.76
N PHE A 323 2.86 24.15 8.57
CA PHE A 323 1.78 25.13 8.51
C PHE A 323 1.31 25.55 9.91
N ASN A 324 0.77 26.77 10.03
CA ASN A 324 0.24 27.28 11.30
C ASN A 324 -0.98 26.48 11.80
N ASP A 325 -1.78 25.98 10.88
CA ASP A 325 -2.96 25.14 11.16
C ASP A 325 -2.95 23.93 10.23
N PRO A 326 -2.26 22.84 10.59
CA PRO A 326 -2.15 21.65 9.78
C PRO A 326 -3.50 21.02 9.44
N HIS A 327 -4.45 21.01 10.37
CA HIS A 327 -5.78 20.44 10.15
C HIS A 327 -6.54 21.20 9.06
N LYS A 328 -6.51 22.53 9.11
CA LYS A 328 -7.15 23.36 8.08
C LYS A 328 -6.56 23.11 6.68
N GLU A 329 -5.24 23.01 6.58
CA GLU A 329 -4.57 22.75 5.30
C GLU A 329 -4.85 21.33 4.79
N ILE A 330 -4.89 20.33 5.68
CA ILE A 330 -5.32 18.97 5.32
C ILE A 330 -6.75 19.00 4.78
N CYS A 331 -7.69 19.64 5.47
CA CYS A 331 -9.09 19.75 5.05
C CYS A 331 -9.28 20.57 3.75
N ALA A 332 -8.36 21.48 3.44
CA ALA A 332 -8.39 22.22 2.18
C ALA A 332 -8.00 21.34 0.97
N LEU A 333 -7.14 20.34 1.17
CA LEU A 333 -6.67 19.45 0.11
C LEU A 333 -7.39 18.09 0.10
N ILE A 334 -7.82 17.58 1.25
CA ILE A 334 -8.36 16.23 1.41
C ILE A 334 -9.78 16.31 1.99
N SER A 335 -10.76 15.83 1.24
CA SER A 335 -12.09 15.52 1.77
C SER A 335 -12.21 14.02 2.11
N GLY A 336 -13.26 13.63 2.81
CA GLY A 336 -13.45 12.23 3.18
C GLY A 336 -14.90 11.79 3.17
N HIS A 337 -15.11 10.50 2.87
CA HIS A 337 -16.40 9.84 2.93
C HIS A 337 -16.26 8.47 3.58
N ARG A 338 -17.37 7.91 4.09
CA ARG A 338 -17.41 6.55 4.62
C ARG A 338 -18.58 5.78 4.06
N TYR A 339 -18.43 4.46 3.93
CA TYR A 339 -19.45 3.61 3.36
C TYR A 339 -19.68 2.36 4.21
N THR A 340 -20.94 2.01 4.38
CA THR A 340 -21.38 0.74 4.97
C THR A 340 -21.30 -0.38 3.94
N ASP A 341 -21.33 -1.63 4.39
CA ASP A 341 -21.36 -2.81 3.49
C ASP A 341 -22.57 -2.80 2.54
N VAL A 342 -23.70 -2.23 2.99
CA VAL A 342 -24.92 -2.10 2.16
C VAL A 342 -24.66 -1.10 1.01
N GLU A 343 -24.05 0.03 1.29
CA GLU A 343 -23.71 1.05 0.29
C GLU A 343 -22.65 0.53 -0.69
N ILE A 344 -21.61 -0.13 -0.18
CA ILE A 344 -20.57 -0.78 -1.01
C ILE A 344 -21.22 -1.77 -1.98
N ALA A 345 -22.04 -2.69 -1.49
CA ALA A 345 -22.73 -3.67 -2.32
C ALA A 345 -23.71 -3.03 -3.32
N SER A 346 -24.39 -1.95 -2.94
CA SER A 346 -25.27 -1.19 -3.83
C SER A 346 -24.50 -0.54 -4.96
N THR A 347 -23.37 0.10 -4.68
CA THR A 347 -22.49 0.72 -5.67
C THR A 347 -21.96 -0.32 -6.65
N MET A 348 -21.45 -1.46 -6.17
CA MET A 348 -20.96 -2.55 -7.01
C MET A 348 -22.04 -3.02 -8.02
N ARG A 349 -23.27 -3.25 -7.53
CA ARG A 349 -24.38 -3.66 -8.41
C ARG A 349 -24.76 -2.58 -9.42
N ALA A 350 -24.83 -1.34 -9.00
CA ALA A 350 -25.22 -0.23 -9.86
C ALA A 350 -24.23 -0.04 -11.00
N VAL A 351 -22.93 0.02 -10.69
CA VAL A 351 -21.87 0.18 -11.68
C VAL A 351 -21.84 -0.99 -12.65
N TYR A 352 -21.89 -2.24 -12.15
CA TYR A 352 -21.91 -3.42 -13.01
C TYR A 352 -23.11 -3.43 -13.96
N LYS A 353 -24.31 -3.12 -13.47
CA LYS A 353 -25.52 -3.06 -14.28
C LYS A 353 -25.47 -1.98 -15.35
N GLU A 354 -24.89 -0.82 -15.02
CA GLU A 354 -24.90 0.34 -15.89
C GLU A 354 -23.76 0.32 -16.92
N THR A 355 -22.58 -0.11 -16.52
CA THR A 355 -21.36 -0.01 -17.33
C THR A 355 -20.74 -1.36 -17.71
N GLY A 356 -21.10 -2.43 -17.02
CA GLY A 356 -20.43 -3.74 -17.12
C GLY A 356 -19.09 -3.79 -16.38
N TYR A 357 -18.62 -2.68 -15.76
CA TYR A 357 -17.39 -2.65 -15.01
C TYR A 357 -17.54 -3.36 -13.65
N ILE A 358 -16.61 -4.25 -13.33
CA ILE A 358 -16.64 -5.01 -12.07
C ILE A 358 -15.71 -4.35 -11.07
N LEU A 359 -16.30 -3.74 -10.05
CA LEU A 359 -15.57 -3.18 -8.91
C LEU A 359 -15.27 -4.25 -7.87
N ASP A 360 -14.10 -4.15 -7.23
CA ASP A 360 -13.91 -4.79 -5.94
C ASP A 360 -14.55 -3.94 -4.81
N PRO A 361 -14.75 -4.48 -3.60
CA PRO A 361 -15.37 -3.70 -2.52
C PRO A 361 -14.62 -2.40 -2.15
N HIS A 362 -13.29 -2.37 -2.32
CA HIS A 362 -12.47 -1.18 -2.03
C HIS A 362 -12.64 -0.12 -3.13
N GLY A 363 -12.56 -0.53 -4.39
CA GLY A 363 -12.83 0.34 -5.53
C GLY A 363 -14.24 0.90 -5.54
N ALA A 364 -15.23 0.14 -5.01
CA ALA A 364 -16.59 0.64 -4.84
C ALA A 364 -16.65 1.84 -3.87
N CYS A 365 -15.87 1.82 -2.78
CA CYS A 365 -15.72 3.00 -1.92
C CYS A 365 -15.10 4.17 -2.68
N GLY A 366 -14.07 3.91 -3.50
CA GLY A 366 -13.41 4.94 -4.30
C GLY A 366 -14.31 5.57 -5.35
N TYR A 367 -15.06 4.75 -6.09
CA TYR A 367 -16.01 5.23 -7.09
C TYR A 367 -17.13 6.05 -6.45
N GLN A 368 -17.76 5.54 -5.38
CA GLN A 368 -18.82 6.26 -4.66
C GLN A 368 -18.30 7.57 -4.07
N GLY A 369 -17.05 7.58 -3.57
CA GLY A 369 -16.40 8.77 -3.03
C GLY A 369 -16.28 9.89 -4.06
N LEU A 370 -16.05 9.57 -5.34
CA LEU A 370 -16.07 10.57 -6.41
C LEU A 370 -17.49 11.08 -6.69
N LEU A 371 -18.50 10.20 -6.69
CA LEU A 371 -19.88 10.63 -6.89
C LEU A 371 -20.33 11.58 -5.78
N ASP A 372 -20.00 11.27 -4.52
CA ASP A 372 -20.39 12.07 -3.36
C ASP A 372 -19.54 13.34 -3.15
N SER A 373 -18.49 13.51 -3.98
CA SER A 373 -17.59 14.67 -3.93
C SER A 373 -18.03 15.83 -4.80
N ASP A 374 -19.24 15.76 -5.41
CA ASP A 374 -19.82 16.79 -6.27
C ASP A 374 -18.82 17.29 -7.34
N LEU A 375 -18.31 16.35 -8.16
CA LEU A 375 -17.41 16.69 -9.26
C LEU A 375 -18.06 17.72 -10.19
N SER A 376 -17.36 18.81 -10.47
CA SER A 376 -17.79 19.77 -11.48
C SER A 376 -17.66 19.19 -12.90
N GLU A 377 -18.29 19.82 -13.88
CA GLU A 377 -18.21 19.39 -15.30
C GLU A 377 -16.78 19.42 -15.86
N THR A 378 -15.91 20.26 -15.29
CA THR A 378 -14.51 20.39 -15.71
C THR A 378 -13.57 19.43 -14.98
N GLU A 379 -13.99 18.89 -13.83
CA GLU A 379 -13.17 17.98 -13.04
C GLU A 379 -13.15 16.56 -13.64
N THR A 380 -11.99 15.96 -13.60
CA THR A 380 -11.80 14.53 -13.90
C THR A 380 -11.61 13.77 -12.60
N GLY A 381 -12.48 12.79 -12.36
CA GLY A 381 -12.38 11.90 -11.19
C GLY A 381 -11.56 10.65 -11.52
N LEU A 382 -10.57 10.36 -10.71
CA LEU A 382 -9.77 9.14 -10.77
C LEU A 382 -9.88 8.40 -9.43
N PHE A 383 -10.43 7.19 -9.42
CA PHE A 383 -10.37 6.34 -8.23
C PHE A 383 -9.37 5.19 -8.41
N LEU A 384 -8.76 4.77 -7.32
CA LEU A 384 -7.84 3.64 -7.33
C LEU A 384 -8.61 2.33 -7.18
N GLU A 385 -8.48 1.45 -8.17
CA GLU A 385 -8.94 0.06 -8.07
C GLU A 385 -7.77 -0.78 -7.56
N THR A 386 -7.79 -1.09 -6.27
CA THR A 386 -6.60 -1.53 -5.52
C THR A 386 -6.36 -3.02 -5.55
N ALA A 387 -7.36 -3.81 -5.92
CA ALA A 387 -7.25 -5.27 -6.03
C ALA A 387 -8.20 -5.81 -7.11
N HIS A 388 -7.83 -6.91 -7.74
CA HIS A 388 -8.70 -7.56 -8.72
C HIS A 388 -9.94 -8.16 -8.02
N PRO A 389 -11.17 -7.92 -8.54
CA PRO A 389 -12.41 -8.41 -7.92
C PRO A 389 -12.44 -9.92 -7.63
N ALA A 390 -11.79 -10.73 -8.46
CA ALA A 390 -11.70 -12.18 -8.26
C ALA A 390 -10.99 -12.60 -6.96
N LYS A 391 -10.22 -11.72 -6.32
CA LYS A 391 -9.63 -12.00 -4.99
C LYS A 391 -10.72 -12.10 -3.91
N PHE A 392 -11.86 -11.49 -4.17
CA PHE A 392 -13.05 -11.46 -3.32
C PHE A 392 -14.23 -12.19 -3.97
N LYS A 393 -13.94 -13.17 -4.85
CA LYS A 393 -14.93 -13.83 -5.71
C LYS A 393 -16.20 -14.21 -4.96
N GLY A 394 -16.12 -14.87 -3.81
CA GLY A 394 -17.31 -15.29 -3.06
C GLY A 394 -18.23 -14.13 -2.63
N THR A 395 -17.67 -12.97 -2.37
CA THR A 395 -18.40 -11.73 -2.05
C THR A 395 -18.94 -11.08 -3.32
N VAL A 396 -18.09 -10.94 -4.34
CA VAL A 396 -18.44 -10.27 -5.61
C VAL A 396 -19.53 -11.04 -6.36
N ASP A 397 -19.39 -12.36 -6.51
CA ASP A 397 -20.41 -13.21 -7.15
C ASP A 397 -21.77 -13.08 -6.47
N LYS A 398 -21.78 -13.10 -5.14
CA LYS A 398 -23.02 -12.96 -4.36
C LYS A 398 -23.66 -11.58 -4.53
N ILE A 399 -22.85 -10.51 -4.59
CA ILE A 399 -23.35 -9.14 -4.74
C ILE A 399 -23.89 -8.93 -6.15
N LEU A 400 -23.16 -9.39 -7.17
CA LEU A 400 -23.50 -9.17 -8.58
C LEU A 400 -24.48 -10.21 -9.13
N GLU A 401 -24.77 -11.29 -8.37
CA GLU A 401 -25.51 -12.46 -8.85
C GLU A 401 -24.93 -13.03 -10.15
N ALA A 402 -23.58 -13.09 -10.21
CA ALA A 402 -22.80 -13.49 -11.37
C ALA A 402 -21.69 -14.43 -10.95
N ASP A 403 -21.11 -15.16 -11.90
CA ASP A 403 -19.92 -16.01 -11.71
C ASP A 403 -18.73 -15.35 -12.43
N ILE A 404 -17.99 -14.48 -11.72
CA ILE A 404 -16.86 -13.79 -12.32
C ILE A 404 -15.68 -14.73 -12.55
N GLU A 405 -14.97 -14.52 -13.65
CA GLU A 405 -13.82 -15.35 -13.99
C GLU A 405 -12.64 -15.13 -13.02
N ILE A 406 -11.98 -16.25 -12.62
CA ILE A 406 -10.73 -16.20 -11.88
C ILE A 406 -9.57 -16.11 -12.88
N PRO A 407 -8.75 -15.07 -12.86
CA PRO A 407 -7.57 -14.95 -13.73
C PRO A 407 -6.60 -16.13 -13.56
N ALA A 408 -5.90 -16.49 -14.65
CA ALA A 408 -4.95 -17.61 -14.65
C ALA A 408 -3.88 -17.48 -13.55
N LYS A 409 -3.40 -16.24 -13.27
CA LYS A 409 -2.45 -15.97 -12.19
C LYS A 409 -2.97 -16.42 -10.82
N LEU A 410 -4.25 -16.20 -10.51
CA LEU A 410 -4.86 -16.64 -9.24
C LEU A 410 -5.11 -18.15 -9.23
N LYS A 411 -5.55 -18.74 -10.35
CA LYS A 411 -5.73 -20.19 -10.46
C LYS A 411 -4.44 -20.95 -10.13
N ALA A 412 -3.29 -20.46 -10.60
CA ALA A 412 -1.98 -21.06 -10.32
C ALA A 412 -1.66 -21.13 -8.82
N PHE A 413 -2.02 -20.11 -8.02
CA PHE A 413 -1.88 -20.18 -6.57
C PHE A 413 -2.84 -21.18 -5.91
N MET A 414 -4.06 -21.26 -6.42
CA MET A 414 -5.09 -22.18 -5.87
C MET A 414 -4.77 -23.66 -6.11
N GLU A 415 -3.93 -23.98 -7.08
CA GLU A 415 -3.44 -25.35 -7.34
C GLU A 415 -2.33 -25.79 -6.37
N GLY A 416 -1.75 -24.85 -5.62
CA GLY A 416 -0.70 -25.13 -4.63
C GLY A 416 -1.24 -25.77 -3.36
N THR A 417 -0.32 -26.39 -2.58
CA THR A 417 -0.65 -26.97 -1.29
C THR A 417 -0.38 -25.96 -0.17
N LYS A 418 -1.38 -25.71 0.69
CA LYS A 418 -1.25 -24.84 1.86
C LYS A 418 -0.14 -25.36 2.79
N GLN A 419 0.80 -24.48 3.10
CA GLN A 419 1.87 -24.70 4.06
C GLN A 419 1.82 -23.54 5.07
N SER A 420 1.32 -23.80 6.27
CA SER A 420 1.25 -22.82 7.34
C SER A 420 1.55 -23.47 8.69
N ILE A 421 2.07 -22.68 9.62
CA ILE A 421 2.33 -23.07 10.99
C ILE A 421 1.33 -22.34 11.86
N GLU A 422 0.51 -23.09 12.61
CA GLU A 422 -0.42 -22.51 13.56
C GLU A 422 0.30 -22.07 14.83
N LEU A 423 0.01 -20.85 15.27
CA LEU A 423 0.53 -20.29 16.51
C LEU A 423 -0.59 -19.59 17.29
N ALA A 424 -0.49 -19.67 18.62
CA ALA A 424 -1.30 -18.84 19.49
C ALA A 424 -0.91 -17.36 19.37
N LYS A 425 -1.78 -16.45 19.80
CA LYS A 425 -1.55 -15.02 19.77
C LYS A 425 -0.70 -14.47 20.91
N ASP A 426 0.01 -15.34 21.64
CA ASP A 426 0.91 -14.94 22.71
C ASP A 426 2.33 -14.68 22.17
N PHE A 427 3.00 -13.66 22.73
CA PHE A 427 4.32 -13.27 22.27
C PHE A 427 5.40 -14.26 22.63
N GLU A 428 5.34 -14.92 23.77
CA GLU A 428 6.36 -15.88 24.20
C GLU A 428 6.45 -17.09 23.26
N GLY A 429 5.30 -17.62 22.82
CA GLY A 429 5.24 -18.67 21.82
C GLY A 429 5.80 -18.22 20.47
N PHE A 430 5.46 -17.02 20.01
CA PHE A 430 5.99 -16.45 18.78
C PHE A 430 7.51 -16.20 18.88
N LYS A 431 7.98 -15.62 19.98
CA LYS A 431 9.41 -15.41 20.23
C LYS A 431 10.17 -16.73 20.23
N SER A 432 9.69 -17.74 20.96
CA SER A 432 10.30 -19.07 21.00
C SER A 432 10.40 -19.70 19.61
N PHE A 433 9.36 -19.54 18.80
CA PHE A 433 9.37 -19.98 17.40
C PHE A 433 10.50 -19.29 16.61
N LEU A 434 10.61 -17.96 16.67
CA LEU A 434 11.65 -17.21 15.95
C LEU A 434 13.06 -17.54 16.46
N MET A 435 13.26 -17.68 17.77
CA MET A 435 14.54 -18.05 18.38
C MET A 435 15.04 -19.43 17.97
N SER A 436 14.16 -20.30 17.50
CA SER A 436 14.50 -21.65 17.02
C SER A 436 14.96 -21.68 15.55
N ARG A 437 15.00 -20.53 14.88
CA ARG A 437 15.32 -20.38 13.44
C ARG A 437 16.66 -19.66 13.28
#